data_d8ddad55bbca73f10547277547248c3c
#
_entry.id   d8ddad55bbca73f10547277547248c3c
#
_cell.length_a   1.000
_cell.length_b   1.000
_cell.length_c   1.000
_cell.angle_alpha   90.00
_cell.angle_beta   90.00
_cell.angle_gamma   90.00
#
_symmetry.space_group_name_H-M   'P 1'
#
loop_
_entity.id
_entity.type
_entity.pdbx_description
1 polymer ?
#
loop_
_entity_poly.entity_id
_entity_poly.type
_entity_poly.pdbx_seq_one_letter_code
_entity_poly.pdbx_strand_id
1 'polypeptide(L)'
;MNKILLIISFFFISIYSDAQAGSWKIKLNNKTLLATSEENETTNSKKIKLSEWKKSGKLEIIFIEAEPNTWRRSFLFYDKDDNQLLSKDSTTHAKISLSYLRKLFAGKKEIKIYTIISPLDPKIAIRVRRVHLFTLKLS
;
A
#
# COMPACT_ATOMS: atom_id res chain seq x y z
N MET A 1 13.78 -3.49 58.12
CA MET A 1 12.85 -4.23 57.24
C MET A 1 12.85 -3.55 55.90
N ASN A 2 13.58 -4.08 54.98
CA ASN A 2 13.59 -3.56 53.62
C ASN A 2 12.42 -4.16 52.82
N LYS A 3 11.42 -3.37 52.63
CA LYS A 3 10.37 -3.70 51.69
C LYS A 3 10.92 -3.45 50.27
N ILE A 4 11.38 -4.51 49.66
CA ILE A 4 11.71 -4.49 48.24
C ILE A 4 10.38 -4.39 47.52
N LEU A 5 10.07 -3.16 47.08
CA LEU A 5 8.96 -2.92 46.17
C LEU A 5 9.41 -3.44 44.81
N LEU A 6 9.01 -4.67 44.51
CA LEU A 6 9.19 -5.25 43.18
C LEU A 6 8.24 -4.50 42.25
N ILE A 7 8.71 -3.41 41.65
CA ILE A 7 8.04 -2.76 40.55
C ILE A 7 8.22 -3.71 39.37
N ILE A 8 7.25 -4.58 39.19
CA ILE A 8 7.11 -5.32 37.96
C ILE A 8 6.65 -4.28 36.95
N SER A 9 7.62 -3.67 36.30
CA SER A 9 7.39 -2.94 35.07
C SER A 9 6.84 -3.95 34.07
N PHE A 10 5.53 -4.04 33.95
CA PHE A 10 4.90 -4.63 32.80
C PHE A 10 5.28 -3.76 31.61
N PHE A 11 6.39 -4.10 30.99
CA PHE A 11 6.61 -3.70 29.61
C PHE A 11 5.51 -4.37 28.80
N PHE A 12 4.43 -3.65 28.57
CA PHE A 12 3.59 -3.93 27.44
C PHE A 12 4.43 -3.66 26.20
N ILE A 13 5.20 -4.66 25.80
CA ILE A 13 5.66 -4.74 24.45
C ILE A 13 4.38 -4.95 23.66
N SER A 14 3.80 -3.87 23.20
CA SER A 14 2.83 -3.96 22.11
C SER A 14 3.60 -4.55 20.95
N ILE A 15 3.56 -5.85 20.84
CA ILE A 15 3.93 -6.54 19.64
C ILE A 15 2.87 -6.11 18.64
N TYR A 16 3.13 -4.97 17.98
CA TYR A 16 2.48 -4.72 16.73
C TYR A 16 2.95 -5.85 15.83
N SER A 17 2.15 -6.89 15.72
CA SER A 17 2.34 -7.84 14.65
C SER A 17 2.07 -7.04 13.39
N ASP A 18 3.12 -6.52 12.79
CA ASP A 18 3.08 -5.92 11.48
C ASP A 18 2.86 -7.05 10.47
N ALA A 19 1.66 -7.64 10.52
CA ALA A 19 1.19 -8.58 9.51
C ALA A 19 1.24 -7.96 8.10
N GLN A 20 1.51 -6.64 8.03
CA GLN A 20 1.67 -5.86 6.80
C GLN A 20 3.12 -5.44 6.57
N ALA A 21 4.07 -5.88 7.43
CA ALA A 21 5.47 -5.57 7.27
C ALA A 21 6.02 -6.10 5.95
N GLY A 22 6.79 -5.27 5.29
CA GLY A 22 7.41 -5.56 4.02
C GLY A 22 7.91 -4.28 3.38
N SER A 23 8.33 -4.36 2.14
CA SER A 23 8.77 -3.22 1.35
C SER A 23 8.06 -3.22 0.00
N TRP A 24 8.00 -2.05 -0.63
CA TRP A 24 7.35 -1.94 -1.93
C TRP A 24 8.07 -0.98 -2.84
N LYS A 25 7.86 -1.19 -4.11
CA LYS A 25 8.33 -0.32 -5.20
C LYS A 25 7.16 0.07 -6.07
N ILE A 26 7.15 1.31 -6.48
CA ILE A 26 6.22 1.85 -7.47
C ILE A 26 7.05 2.26 -8.68
N LYS A 27 6.71 1.70 -9.83
CA LYS A 27 7.39 1.99 -11.10
C LYS A 27 6.40 2.54 -12.12
N LEU A 28 6.83 3.52 -12.85
CA LEU A 28 6.12 4.08 -13.99
C LEU A 28 7.01 3.96 -15.22
N ASN A 29 6.57 3.19 -16.22
CA ASN A 29 7.34 2.96 -17.45
C ASN A 29 8.79 2.48 -17.17
N ASN A 30 8.95 1.53 -16.25
CA ASN A 30 10.23 1.00 -15.78
C ASN A 30 11.09 1.97 -14.95
N LYS A 31 10.63 3.21 -14.72
CA LYS A 31 11.28 4.15 -13.81
C LYS A 31 10.73 3.97 -12.40
N THR A 32 11.61 3.75 -11.45
CA THR A 32 11.23 3.67 -10.04
C THR A 32 10.85 5.05 -9.51
N LEU A 33 9.61 5.22 -9.07
CA LEU A 33 9.14 6.44 -8.43
C LEU A 33 9.31 6.42 -6.92
N LEU A 34 9.18 5.25 -6.33
CA LEU A 34 9.29 5.05 -4.89
C LEU A 34 9.81 3.64 -4.59
N ALA A 35 10.69 3.54 -3.61
CA ALA A 35 11.08 2.28 -2.99
C ALA A 35 11.22 2.53 -1.49
N THR A 36 10.40 1.88 -0.68
CA THR A 36 10.36 2.11 0.76
C THR A 36 9.76 0.93 1.51
N SER A 37 9.96 0.91 2.81
CA SER A 37 9.29 0.01 3.75
C SER A 37 8.43 0.79 4.77
N GLU A 38 8.33 2.10 4.62
CA GLU A 38 7.66 2.98 5.57
C GLU A 38 6.42 3.62 4.97
N GLU A 39 5.30 3.49 5.67
CA GLU A 39 4.08 4.21 5.35
C GLU A 39 4.23 5.67 5.72
N ASN A 40 4.09 6.57 4.74
CA ASN A 40 4.06 8.00 4.95
C ASN A 40 3.30 8.68 3.83
N GLU A 41 2.06 9.08 4.08
CA GLU A 41 1.19 9.69 3.08
C GLU A 41 1.74 11.00 2.50
N THR A 42 2.54 11.73 3.29
CA THR A 42 3.12 12.98 2.85
C THR A 42 4.30 12.79 1.91
N THR A 43 5.23 11.90 2.26
CA THR A 43 6.44 11.68 1.47
C THR A 43 6.26 10.67 0.34
N ASN A 44 5.34 9.70 0.50
CA ASN A 44 5.06 8.69 -0.49
C ASN A 44 4.07 9.21 -1.54
N SER A 45 4.43 10.31 -2.17
CA SER A 45 3.63 10.93 -3.23
C SER A 45 4.53 11.56 -4.28
N LYS A 46 4.03 11.68 -5.50
CA LYS A 46 4.73 12.36 -6.58
C LYS A 46 3.75 12.97 -7.58
N LYS A 47 4.09 14.16 -8.05
CA LYS A 47 3.40 14.79 -9.17
C LYS A 47 3.90 14.21 -10.48
N ILE A 48 2.98 13.82 -11.33
CA ILE A 48 3.25 13.30 -12.67
C ILE A 48 2.60 14.22 -13.70
N LYS A 49 3.37 14.61 -14.71
CA LYS A 49 2.87 15.41 -15.81
C LYS A 49 1.98 14.54 -16.70
N LEU A 50 0.87 15.10 -17.17
CA LEU A 50 -0.01 14.42 -18.12
C LEU A 50 0.71 14.01 -19.41
N SER A 51 1.78 14.72 -19.79
CA SER A 51 2.61 14.36 -20.94
C SER A 51 3.32 13.02 -20.75
N GLU A 52 3.78 12.72 -19.53
CA GLU A 52 4.37 11.41 -19.18
C GLU A 52 3.30 10.32 -19.15
N TRP A 53 2.09 10.68 -18.77
CA TRP A 53 0.95 9.78 -18.69
C TRP A 53 0.38 9.39 -20.06
N LYS A 54 0.57 10.22 -21.07
CA LYS A 54 0.10 9.97 -22.44
C LYS A 54 0.90 8.89 -23.17
N LYS A 55 2.08 8.54 -22.70
CA LYS A 55 2.88 7.47 -23.29
C LYS A 55 2.20 6.15 -23.02
N SER A 56 2.14 5.29 -24.01
CA SER A 56 1.74 3.91 -23.82
C SER A 56 2.72 3.27 -22.84
N GLY A 57 2.24 2.86 -21.69
CA GLY A 57 3.10 2.34 -20.63
C GLY A 57 2.28 1.67 -19.56
N LYS A 58 2.93 1.39 -18.46
CA LYS A 58 2.32 0.69 -17.34
C LYS A 58 2.78 1.25 -16.00
N LEU A 59 1.89 1.19 -15.03
CA LEU A 59 2.19 1.34 -13.63
C LEU A 59 2.44 -0.05 -13.04
N GLU A 60 3.53 -0.19 -12.31
CA GLU A 60 3.91 -1.43 -11.64
C GLU A 60 3.97 -1.22 -10.13
N ILE A 61 3.36 -2.12 -9.38
CA ILE A 61 3.46 -2.18 -7.93
C ILE A 61 4.07 -3.53 -7.57
N ILE A 62 5.19 -3.50 -6.86
CA ILE A 62 5.88 -4.68 -6.40
C ILE A 62 5.95 -4.63 -4.88
N PHE A 63 5.33 -5.59 -4.22
CA PHE A 63 5.40 -5.73 -2.78
C PHE A 63 6.24 -6.95 -2.40
N ILE A 64 7.21 -6.74 -1.52
CA ILE A 64 8.09 -7.79 -1.01
C ILE A 64 7.70 -8.04 0.44
N GLU A 65 7.11 -9.20 0.71
CA GLU A 65 6.74 -9.61 2.06
C GLU A 65 8.00 -9.81 2.92
N ALA A 66 7.97 -9.31 4.15
CA ALA A 66 9.07 -9.50 5.10
C ALA A 66 9.19 -10.96 5.53
N GLU A 67 8.05 -11.63 5.66
CA GLU A 67 7.97 -13.06 6.01
C GLU A 67 6.95 -13.76 5.11
N PRO A 68 7.18 -15.03 4.75
CA PRO A 68 6.16 -15.83 4.09
C PRO A 68 4.91 -15.89 4.96
N ASN A 69 3.75 -15.58 4.38
CA ASN A 69 2.50 -15.65 5.10
C ASN A 69 1.44 -16.39 4.29
N THR A 70 0.39 -16.84 4.97
CA THR A 70 -0.75 -17.52 4.38
C THR A 70 -1.89 -16.55 4.01
N TRP A 71 -1.60 -15.28 3.89
CA TRP A 71 -2.56 -14.23 3.66
C TRP A 71 -2.52 -13.78 2.21
N ARG A 72 -3.64 -13.28 1.72
CA ARG A 72 -3.71 -12.66 0.40
C ARG A 72 -3.45 -11.18 0.53
N ARG A 73 -2.63 -10.68 -0.35
CA ARG A 73 -2.43 -9.25 -0.53
C ARG A 73 -3.27 -8.77 -1.71
N SER A 74 -3.86 -7.60 -1.55
CA SER A 74 -4.59 -6.91 -2.61
C SER A 74 -4.13 -5.46 -2.67
N PHE A 75 -4.20 -4.88 -3.87
CA PHE A 75 -3.94 -3.46 -4.07
C PHE A 75 -5.25 -2.76 -4.41
N LEU A 76 -5.48 -1.63 -3.76
CA LEU A 76 -6.70 -0.84 -3.88
C LEU A 76 -6.36 0.56 -4.40
N PHE A 77 -7.13 1.03 -5.34
CA PHE A 77 -6.94 2.33 -5.99
C PHE A 77 -8.14 3.22 -5.68
N TYR A 78 -7.86 4.35 -5.08
CA TYR A 78 -8.85 5.32 -4.64
C TYR A 78 -8.63 6.67 -5.32
N ASP A 79 -9.70 7.42 -5.51
CA ASP A 79 -9.62 8.82 -5.89
C ASP A 79 -9.41 9.72 -4.65
N LYS A 80 -9.31 11.03 -4.87
CA LYS A 80 -9.15 12.02 -3.81
C LYS A 80 -10.27 11.98 -2.76
N ASP A 81 -11.49 11.65 -3.18
CA ASP A 81 -12.67 11.61 -2.33
C ASP A 81 -12.90 10.25 -1.68
N ASP A 82 -11.88 9.41 -1.68
CA ASP A 82 -11.89 8.10 -1.06
C ASP A 82 -12.87 7.10 -1.70
N ASN A 83 -13.12 7.24 -2.98
CA ASN A 83 -13.88 6.27 -3.76
C ASN A 83 -12.93 5.23 -4.35
N GLN A 84 -13.19 3.96 -4.06
CA GLN A 84 -12.44 2.86 -4.65
C GLN A 84 -12.84 2.64 -6.10
N LEU A 85 -11.89 2.78 -7.01
CA LEU A 85 -12.12 2.64 -8.45
C LEU A 85 -11.55 1.35 -9.04
N LEU A 86 -10.60 0.73 -8.37
CA LEU A 86 -9.95 -0.48 -8.85
C LEU A 86 -9.44 -1.32 -7.67
N SER A 87 -9.52 -2.63 -7.82
CA SER A 87 -8.89 -3.61 -6.94
C SER A 87 -8.12 -4.63 -7.76
N LYS A 88 -6.91 -4.94 -7.31
CA LYS A 88 -6.10 -6.04 -7.83
C LYS A 88 -5.89 -7.05 -6.70
N ASP A 89 -6.68 -8.10 -6.72
CA ASP A 89 -6.74 -9.07 -5.65
C ASP A 89 -5.71 -10.20 -5.80
N SER A 90 -5.31 -10.76 -4.66
CA SER A 90 -4.47 -11.96 -4.57
C SER A 90 -3.17 -11.85 -5.37
N THR A 91 -2.46 -10.72 -5.22
CA THR A 91 -1.19 -10.47 -5.91
C THR A 91 -0.24 -9.64 -5.07
N THR A 92 1.05 -9.88 -5.26
CA THR A 92 2.14 -9.04 -4.74
C THR A 92 2.81 -8.22 -5.83
N HIS A 93 2.45 -8.48 -7.09
CA HIS A 93 3.00 -7.78 -8.25
C HIS A 93 1.88 -7.45 -9.22
N ALA A 94 1.51 -6.20 -9.31
CA ALA A 94 0.48 -5.71 -10.21
C ALA A 94 1.07 -4.84 -11.32
N LYS A 95 0.62 -5.09 -12.54
CA LYS A 95 0.93 -4.28 -13.72
C LYS A 95 -0.38 -3.77 -14.30
N ILE A 96 -0.49 -2.46 -14.45
CA ILE A 96 -1.71 -1.84 -14.92
C ILE A 96 -1.35 -0.89 -16.07
N SER A 97 -2.05 -1.03 -17.20
CA SER A 97 -1.82 -0.15 -18.33
C SER A 97 -2.20 1.29 -17.99
N LEU A 98 -1.39 2.25 -18.42
CA LEU A 98 -1.66 3.66 -18.20
C LEU A 98 -2.92 4.12 -18.93
N SER A 99 -3.22 3.53 -20.09
CA SER A 99 -4.44 3.83 -20.82
C SER A 99 -5.70 3.42 -20.05
N TYR A 100 -5.65 2.29 -19.36
CA TYR A 100 -6.74 1.84 -18.50
C TYR A 100 -6.93 2.74 -17.28
N LEU A 101 -5.85 3.07 -16.57
CA LEU A 101 -5.89 3.98 -15.44
C LEU A 101 -6.38 5.36 -15.83
N ARG A 102 -5.99 5.86 -16.99
CA ARG A 102 -6.42 7.15 -17.50
C ARG A 102 -7.93 7.19 -17.74
N LYS A 103 -8.50 6.12 -18.27
CA LYS A 103 -9.96 6.02 -18.43
C LYS A 103 -10.67 5.99 -17.09
N LEU A 104 -10.15 5.18 -16.17
CA LEU A 104 -10.75 4.97 -14.86
C LEU A 104 -10.70 6.24 -13.98
N PHE A 105 -9.61 6.99 -14.07
CA PHE A 105 -9.37 8.22 -13.31
C PHE A 105 -9.57 9.48 -14.16
N ALA A 106 -10.35 9.40 -15.24
CA ALA A 106 -10.66 10.56 -16.07
C ALA A 106 -11.29 11.68 -15.24
N GLY A 107 -10.73 12.90 -15.34
CA GLY A 107 -11.17 14.04 -14.54
C GLY A 107 -10.76 14.04 -13.08
N LYS A 108 -10.04 13.02 -12.63
CA LYS A 108 -9.50 12.93 -11.27
C LYS A 108 -8.09 13.52 -11.22
N LYS A 109 -7.73 14.10 -10.08
CA LYS A 109 -6.42 14.72 -9.86
C LYS A 109 -5.43 13.87 -9.07
N GLU A 110 -5.92 12.84 -8.42
CA GLU A 110 -5.10 11.95 -7.60
C GLU A 110 -5.48 10.49 -7.78
N ILE A 111 -4.47 9.63 -7.72
CA ILE A 111 -4.64 8.20 -7.57
C ILE A 111 -3.94 7.80 -6.29
N LYS A 112 -4.69 7.37 -5.29
CA LYS A 112 -4.16 6.85 -4.03
C LYS A 112 -4.12 5.34 -4.08
N ILE A 113 -2.97 4.78 -3.79
CA ILE A 113 -2.75 3.34 -3.82
C ILE A 113 -2.56 2.83 -2.41
N TYR A 114 -3.39 1.87 -2.03
CA TYR A 114 -3.34 1.19 -0.75
C TYR A 114 -3.13 -0.30 -0.94
N THR A 115 -2.69 -0.97 0.10
CA THR A 115 -2.71 -2.42 0.17
C THR A 115 -3.45 -2.89 1.40
N ILE A 116 -4.09 -4.03 1.28
CA ILE A 116 -4.67 -4.78 2.38
C ILE A 116 -4.22 -6.24 2.30
N ILE A 117 -4.21 -6.89 3.44
CA ILE A 117 -4.08 -8.34 3.51
C ILE A 117 -5.36 -8.92 4.07
N SER A 118 -5.71 -10.10 3.60
CA SER A 118 -6.85 -10.86 4.11
C SER A 118 -6.46 -12.32 4.31
N PRO A 119 -6.99 -12.98 5.37
CA PRO A 119 -6.69 -14.39 5.59
C PRO A 119 -7.25 -15.25 4.46
N LEU A 120 -6.56 -16.35 4.15
CA LEU A 120 -7.04 -17.34 3.18
C LEU A 120 -8.28 -18.07 3.70
N ASP A 121 -8.37 -18.26 5.01
CA ASP A 121 -9.53 -18.87 5.65
C ASP A 121 -10.59 -17.79 5.90
N PRO A 122 -11.77 -17.84 5.25
CA PRO A 122 -12.84 -16.86 5.43
C PRO A 122 -13.48 -16.89 6.82
N LYS A 123 -13.21 -17.92 7.63
CA LYS A 123 -13.70 -18.03 9.01
C LYS A 123 -12.91 -17.18 10.00
N ILE A 124 -11.72 -16.72 9.62
CA ILE A 124 -10.89 -15.88 10.47
C ILE A 124 -11.40 -14.44 10.36
N ALA A 125 -11.99 -13.94 11.44
CA ALA A 125 -12.42 -12.56 11.55
C ALA A 125 -11.25 -11.71 12.07
N ILE A 126 -10.72 -10.82 11.22
CA ILE A 126 -9.64 -9.91 11.60
C ILE A 126 -10.01 -8.50 11.18
N ARG A 127 -9.60 -7.52 12.00
CA ARG A 127 -9.56 -6.13 11.57
C ARG A 127 -8.43 -5.96 10.58
N VAL A 128 -8.78 -5.63 9.33
CA VAL A 128 -7.82 -5.33 8.29
C VAL A 128 -7.71 -3.83 8.13
N ARG A 129 -6.50 -3.30 8.29
CA ARG A 129 -6.18 -1.91 8.02
C ARG A 129 -5.59 -1.79 6.61
N ARG A 130 -6.08 -0.84 5.84
CA ARG A 130 -5.42 -0.49 4.58
C ARG A 130 -4.14 0.31 4.88
N VAL A 131 -3.07 -0.01 4.17
CA VAL A 131 -1.78 0.68 4.27
C VAL A 131 -1.57 1.51 3.01
N HIS A 132 -1.31 2.78 3.18
CA HIS A 132 -1.00 3.67 2.07
C HIS A 132 0.37 3.34 1.50
N LEU A 133 0.42 3.07 0.20
CA LEU A 133 1.67 2.80 -0.52
C LEU A 133 2.19 4.02 -1.23
N PHE A 134 1.33 4.69 -1.97
CA PHE A 134 1.74 5.81 -2.82
C PHE A 134 0.54 6.66 -3.27
N THR A 135 0.79 7.93 -3.53
CA THR A 135 -0.18 8.83 -4.16
C THR A 135 0.42 9.45 -5.42
N LEU A 136 -0.22 9.23 -6.56
CA LEU A 136 0.07 9.92 -7.80
C LEU A 136 -0.79 11.18 -7.87
N LYS A 137 -0.15 12.31 -8.02
CA LYS A 137 -0.81 13.60 -8.25
C LYS A 137 -0.68 13.93 -9.74
N LEU A 138 -1.81 14.06 -10.40
CA LEU A 138 -1.87 14.31 -11.84
C LEU A 138 -1.95 15.83 -12.09
N SER A 139 -1.06 16.32 -12.88
CA SER A 139 -1.00 17.75 -13.19
C SER A 139 -1.03 18.02 -14.70
#